data_c32f0ebea267cc94ba2749c3253489c9
#
_entry.id   c32f0ebea267cc94ba2749c3253489c9
#
_cell.length_a   1.000
_cell.length_b   1.000
_cell.length_c   1.000
_cell.angle_alpha   90.00
_cell.angle_beta   90.00
_cell.angle_gamma   90.00
#
_symmetry.space_group_name_H-M   'P 1'
#
loop_
_entity.id
_entity.type
_entity.pdbx_description
1 polymer ?
#
loop_
_entity_poly.entity_id
_entity_poly.type
_entity_poly.pdbx_seq_one_letter_code
_entity_poly.pdbx_strand_id
1 'polypeptide(L)'
;YNSSLAHMFYNASTVLPQVVEGHLHGETVSFGVLVLLTYDKQFELRDKVAAFYKKCNYPTTLAALDIKADEIDAVVDAAPALREWTCVPTPMTKDAFKQAILDTDEFGKSL
;
A
#
# COMPACT_ATOMS: atom_id res chain seq x y z
N TYR A 1 -16.62 3.71 -5.30
CA TYR A 1 -15.20 3.33 -5.22
C TYR A 1 -14.81 3.17 -3.75
N ASN A 2 -14.19 2.05 -3.40
CA ASN A 2 -13.90 1.71 -2.01
C ASN A 2 -12.42 1.94 -1.68
N SER A 3 -12.13 2.83 -0.74
CA SER A 3 -10.77 3.16 -0.31
C SER A 3 -10.30 2.32 0.89
N SER A 4 -11.05 1.30 1.28
CA SER A 4 -10.73 0.48 2.46
C SER A 4 -9.35 -0.15 2.38
N LEU A 5 -8.94 -0.61 1.19
CA LEU A 5 -7.63 -1.25 1.02
C LEU A 5 -6.48 -0.26 1.30
N ALA A 6 -6.63 1.00 0.88
CA ALA A 6 -5.61 2.02 1.14
C ALA A 6 -5.45 2.29 2.64
N HIS A 7 -6.57 2.40 3.34
CA HIS A 7 -6.55 2.58 4.79
C HIS A 7 -6.06 1.34 5.52
N MET A 8 -6.41 0.15 5.01
CA MET A 8 -5.93 -1.11 5.56
C MET A 8 -4.41 -1.20 5.47
N PHE A 9 -3.84 -0.80 4.33
CA PHE A 9 -2.39 -0.79 4.18
C PHE A 9 -1.76 0.12 5.22
N TYR A 10 -2.29 1.34 5.40
CA TYR A 10 -1.77 2.25 6.41
C TYR A 10 -1.86 1.65 7.82
N ASN A 11 -3.05 1.19 8.19
CA ASN A 11 -3.27 0.66 9.54
C ASN A 11 -2.42 -0.58 9.83
N ALA A 12 -2.27 -1.47 8.84
CA ALA A 12 -1.42 -2.64 8.99
C ALA A 12 0.06 -2.24 9.12
N SER A 13 0.48 -1.19 8.41
CA SER A 13 1.86 -0.72 8.45
C SER A 13 2.23 -0.06 9.78
N THR A 14 1.26 0.28 10.62
CA THR A 14 1.54 0.88 11.93
C THR A 14 2.22 -0.08 12.90
N VAL A 15 2.31 -1.36 12.58
CA VAL A 15 3.12 -2.30 13.36
C VAL A 15 4.62 -2.01 13.22
N LEU A 16 5.01 -1.20 12.23
CA LEU A 16 6.40 -0.82 12.00
C LEU A 16 6.64 0.58 12.56
N PRO A 17 7.48 0.72 13.61
CA PRO A 17 7.71 2.03 14.23
C PRO A 17 8.22 3.10 13.27
N GLN A 18 9.06 2.72 12.32
CA GLN A 18 9.62 3.67 11.36
C GLN A 18 8.56 4.30 10.46
N VAL A 19 7.46 3.58 10.21
CA VAL A 19 6.35 4.12 9.40
C VAL A 19 5.58 5.16 10.21
N VAL A 20 5.30 4.86 11.48
CA VAL A 20 4.52 5.74 12.34
C VAL A 20 5.31 6.99 12.70
N GLU A 21 6.59 6.84 13.03
CA GLU A 21 7.43 7.93 13.55
C GLU A 21 8.14 8.71 12.45
N GLY A 22 8.46 8.06 11.33
CA GLY A 22 9.27 8.65 10.27
C GLY A 22 8.51 9.23 9.10
N HIS A 23 7.21 8.95 8.99
CA HIS A 23 6.42 9.36 7.83
C HIS A 23 5.07 9.94 8.23
N LEU A 24 4.57 10.85 7.39
CA LEU A 24 3.24 11.41 7.56
C LEU A 24 2.20 10.37 7.16
N HIS A 25 1.02 10.43 7.80
CA HIS A 25 -0.11 9.58 7.48
C HIS A 25 -0.41 9.57 5.97
N GLY A 26 -0.44 10.77 5.36
CA GLY A 26 -0.73 10.91 3.93
C GLY A 26 0.26 10.20 3.03
N GLU A 27 1.54 10.14 3.41
CA GLU A 27 2.55 9.45 2.63
C GLU A 27 2.26 7.94 2.54
N THR A 28 1.94 7.34 3.66
CA THR A 28 1.66 5.90 3.72
C THR A 28 0.33 5.57 3.04
N VAL A 29 -0.69 6.39 3.24
CA VAL A 29 -1.98 6.22 2.56
C VAL A 29 -1.82 6.37 1.05
N SER A 30 -0.97 7.29 0.59
CA SER A 30 -0.71 7.49 -0.84
C SER A 30 -0.16 6.22 -1.48
N PHE A 31 0.80 5.55 -0.83
CA PHE A 31 1.27 4.26 -1.32
C PHE A 31 0.14 3.22 -1.29
N GLY A 32 -0.68 3.24 -0.24
CA GLY A 32 -1.84 2.36 -0.13
C GLY A 32 -2.83 2.52 -1.28
N VAL A 33 -3.00 3.74 -1.80
CA VAL A 33 -3.84 3.97 -2.98
C VAL A 33 -3.26 3.25 -4.20
N LEU A 34 -1.94 3.28 -4.37
CA LEU A 34 -1.31 2.54 -5.48
C LEU A 34 -1.49 1.03 -5.31
N VAL A 35 -1.44 0.52 -4.08
CA VAL A 35 -1.71 -0.89 -3.79
C VAL A 35 -3.14 -1.25 -4.18
N LEU A 36 -4.09 -0.40 -3.80
CA LEU A 36 -5.50 -0.59 -4.13
C LEU A 36 -5.71 -0.66 -5.65
N LEU A 37 -5.13 0.30 -6.38
CA LEU A 37 -5.29 0.35 -7.84
C LEU A 37 -4.63 -0.85 -8.52
N THR A 38 -3.51 -1.32 -7.99
CA THR A 38 -2.85 -2.52 -8.48
C THR A 38 -3.68 -3.76 -8.21
N TYR A 39 -4.21 -3.89 -6.99
CA TYR A 39 -5.06 -5.02 -6.61
C TYR A 39 -6.33 -5.07 -7.47
N ASP A 40 -6.92 -3.91 -7.72
CA ASP A 40 -8.17 -3.77 -8.49
C ASP A 40 -7.92 -3.73 -10.01
N LYS A 41 -6.67 -3.85 -10.43
CA LYS A 41 -6.24 -3.89 -11.83
C LYS A 41 -6.62 -2.64 -12.62
N GLN A 42 -6.68 -1.49 -11.95
CA GLN A 42 -6.92 -0.19 -12.60
C GLN A 42 -5.60 0.46 -12.98
N PHE A 43 -4.91 -0.17 -13.93
CA PHE A 43 -3.53 0.19 -14.26
C PHE A 43 -3.39 1.57 -14.91
N GLU A 44 -4.36 1.99 -15.72
CA GLU A 44 -4.32 3.33 -16.33
C GLU A 44 -4.41 4.41 -15.26
N LEU A 45 -5.34 4.26 -14.33
CA LEU A 45 -5.50 5.22 -13.24
C LEU A 45 -4.28 5.19 -12.32
N ARG A 46 -3.75 3.99 -12.07
CA ARG A 46 -2.52 3.84 -11.27
C ARG A 46 -1.37 4.63 -11.89
N ASP A 47 -1.20 4.54 -13.20
CA ASP A 47 -0.12 5.23 -13.89
C ASP A 47 -0.27 6.76 -13.77
N LYS A 48 -1.48 7.27 -13.89
CA LYS A 48 -1.75 8.70 -13.74
C LYS A 48 -1.49 9.19 -12.32
N VAL A 49 -1.94 8.44 -11.33
CA VAL A 49 -1.76 8.78 -9.92
C VAL A 49 -0.28 8.72 -9.55
N ALA A 50 0.43 7.70 -10.01
CA ALA A 50 1.86 7.57 -9.74
C ALA A 50 2.67 8.71 -10.35
N ALA A 51 2.32 9.15 -11.55
CA ALA A 51 2.98 10.28 -12.19
C ALA A 51 2.79 11.56 -11.36
N PHE A 52 1.59 11.76 -10.82
CA PHE A 52 1.31 12.87 -9.93
C PHE A 52 2.11 12.77 -8.63
N TYR A 53 2.16 11.59 -8.02
CA TYR A 53 2.93 11.37 -6.79
C TYR A 53 4.42 11.66 -7.00
N LYS A 54 4.95 11.29 -8.14
CA LYS A 54 6.35 11.54 -8.45
C LYS A 54 6.64 13.03 -8.51
N LYS A 55 5.72 13.82 -9.08
CA LYS A 55 5.84 15.27 -9.11
C LYS A 55 5.79 15.90 -7.72
N CYS A 56 5.05 15.30 -6.81
CA CYS A 56 4.87 15.81 -5.45
C CYS A 56 5.88 15.21 -4.46
N ASN A 57 6.77 14.34 -4.91
CA ASN A 57 7.71 13.61 -4.06
C ASN A 57 7.03 12.71 -3.05
N TYR A 58 5.85 12.18 -3.39
CA TYR A 58 5.18 11.17 -2.57
C TYR A 58 5.80 9.80 -2.81
N PRO A 59 5.76 8.89 -1.81
CA PRO A 59 6.37 7.57 -1.96
C PRO A 59 5.65 6.73 -3.01
N THR A 60 6.45 6.09 -3.86
CA THR A 60 5.95 5.14 -4.86
C THR A 60 6.57 3.76 -4.70
N THR A 61 7.44 3.59 -3.69
CA THR A 61 8.10 2.32 -3.38
C THR A 61 8.05 2.07 -1.88
N LEU A 62 8.24 0.81 -1.49
CA LEU A 62 8.35 0.44 -0.08
C LEU A 62 9.60 1.08 0.55
N ALA A 63 10.69 1.15 -0.20
CA ALA A 63 11.92 1.76 0.29
C ALA A 63 11.71 3.24 0.66
N ALA A 64 10.86 3.94 -0.07
CA ALA A 64 10.53 5.34 0.22
C ALA A 64 9.78 5.49 1.55
N LEU A 65 9.14 4.42 2.03
CA LEU A 65 8.48 4.37 3.34
C LEU A 65 9.36 3.72 4.41
N ASP A 66 10.60 3.38 4.08
CA ASP A 66 11.53 2.67 4.97
C ASP A 66 11.02 1.28 5.37
N ILE A 67 10.21 0.66 4.53
CA ILE A 67 9.72 -0.70 4.73
C ILE A 67 10.63 -1.67 3.98
N LYS A 68 11.20 -2.62 4.71
CA LYS A 68 12.09 -3.63 4.14
C LYS A 68 11.31 -4.85 3.67
N ALA A 69 11.91 -5.61 2.75
CA ALA A 69 11.27 -6.81 2.19
C ALA A 69 10.88 -7.82 3.27
N ASP A 70 11.71 -7.99 4.30
CA ASP A 70 11.43 -8.93 5.39
C ASP A 70 10.39 -8.42 6.37
N GLU A 71 9.99 -7.15 6.27
CA GLU A 71 8.94 -6.55 7.11
C GLU A 71 7.55 -6.63 6.47
N ILE A 72 7.47 -6.97 5.18
CA ILE A 72 6.18 -7.04 4.48
C ILE A 72 5.26 -8.08 5.12
N ASP A 73 5.80 -9.22 5.55
CA ASP A 73 5.00 -10.27 6.18
C ASP A 73 4.34 -9.80 7.47
N ALA A 74 5.02 -8.96 8.26
CA ALA A 74 4.44 -8.39 9.48
C ALA A 74 3.23 -7.51 9.15
N VAL A 75 3.33 -6.70 8.09
CA VAL A 75 2.22 -5.86 7.62
C VAL A 75 1.06 -6.72 7.15
N VAL A 76 1.34 -7.74 6.34
CA VAL A 76 0.32 -8.63 5.79
C VAL A 76 -0.37 -9.41 6.91
N ASP A 77 0.38 -9.89 7.90
CA ASP A 77 -0.17 -10.67 9.01
C ASP A 77 -1.06 -9.81 9.93
N ALA A 78 -0.82 -8.53 10.00
CA ALA A 78 -1.65 -7.62 10.80
C ALA A 78 -2.99 -7.28 10.14
N ALA A 79 -3.08 -7.37 8.81
CA ALA A 79 -4.24 -6.91 8.05
C ALA A 79 -5.55 -7.61 8.38
N PRO A 80 -5.61 -8.95 8.53
CA PRO A 80 -6.89 -9.62 8.78
C PRO A 80 -7.58 -9.24 10.09
N ALA A 81 -6.84 -8.69 11.04
CA ALA A 81 -7.40 -8.26 12.33
C ALA A 81 -8.08 -6.89 12.22
N LEU A 82 -7.90 -6.19 11.09
CA LEU A 82 -8.44 -4.86 10.90
C LEU A 82 -9.85 -4.91 10.32
N ARG A 83 -10.68 -3.94 10.71
CA ARG A 83 -12.05 -3.85 10.21
C ARG A 83 -12.09 -3.70 8.69
N GLU A 84 -11.14 -2.96 8.13
CA GLU A 84 -11.04 -2.73 6.69
C GLU A 84 -10.90 -4.02 5.89
N TRP A 85 -10.38 -5.08 6.49
CA TRP A 85 -10.24 -6.38 5.82
C TRP A 85 -11.57 -6.89 5.28
N THR A 86 -12.65 -6.70 6.04
CA THR A 86 -13.99 -7.14 5.64
C THR A 86 -14.72 -6.13 4.75
N CYS A 87 -14.17 -4.93 4.60
CA CYS A 87 -14.79 -3.87 3.80
C CYS A 87 -14.34 -3.86 2.35
N VAL A 88 -13.37 -4.70 1.98
CA VAL A 88 -12.92 -4.81 0.59
C VAL A 88 -14.02 -5.51 -0.22
N PRO A 89 -14.38 -4.98 -1.42
CA PRO A 89 -15.52 -5.50 -2.18
C PRO A 89 -15.43 -6.98 -2.56
N THR A 90 -14.20 -7.49 -2.74
CA THR A 90 -14.00 -8.91 -3.04
C THR A 90 -13.27 -9.58 -1.88
N PRO A 91 -13.51 -10.88 -1.62
CA PRO A 91 -12.77 -11.59 -0.59
C PRO A 91 -11.27 -11.46 -0.82
N MET A 92 -10.55 -11.02 0.22
CA MET A 92 -9.11 -10.84 0.14
C MET A 92 -8.39 -11.94 0.92
N THR A 93 -7.26 -12.40 0.40
CA THR A 93 -6.37 -13.32 1.12
C THR A 93 -5.07 -12.60 1.44
N LYS A 94 -4.32 -13.12 2.42
CA LYS A 94 -3.00 -12.56 2.74
C LYS A 94 -2.08 -12.62 1.53
N ASP A 95 -2.12 -13.69 0.75
CA ASP A 95 -1.29 -13.85 -0.44
C ASP A 95 -1.63 -12.80 -1.50
N ALA A 96 -2.92 -12.54 -1.72
CA ALA A 96 -3.36 -11.53 -2.68
C ALA A 96 -2.94 -10.13 -2.23
N PHE A 97 -3.05 -9.83 -0.96
CA PHE A 97 -2.63 -8.54 -0.41
C PHE A 97 -1.12 -8.36 -0.52
N LYS A 98 -0.36 -9.38 -0.14
CA LYS A 98 1.11 -9.36 -0.26
C LYS A 98 1.54 -9.17 -1.72
N GLN A 99 0.90 -9.91 -2.64
CA GLN A 99 1.24 -9.80 -4.06
C GLN A 99 0.94 -8.40 -4.60
N ALA A 100 -0.17 -7.80 -4.20
CA ALA A 100 -0.49 -6.43 -4.61
C ALA A 100 0.56 -5.43 -4.11
N ILE A 101 1.04 -5.61 -2.88
CA ILE A 101 2.09 -4.75 -2.31
C ILE A 101 3.39 -4.91 -3.11
N LEU A 102 3.78 -6.15 -3.41
CA LEU A 102 5.02 -6.43 -4.14
C LEU A 102 4.94 -5.90 -5.58
N ASP A 103 3.80 -6.09 -6.24
CA ASP A 103 3.59 -5.60 -7.60
C ASP A 103 3.63 -4.08 -7.65
N THR A 104 3.08 -3.42 -6.63
CA THR A 104 3.10 -1.96 -6.52
C THR A 104 4.53 -1.46 -6.35
N ASP A 105 5.32 -2.12 -5.49
CA ASP A 105 6.71 -1.76 -5.27
C ASP A 105 7.53 -1.91 -6.56
N GLU A 106 7.35 -3.00 -7.27
CA GLU A 106 8.05 -3.25 -8.53
C GLU A 106 7.68 -2.19 -9.58
N PHE A 107 6.39 -1.85 -9.65
CA PHE A 107 5.92 -0.77 -10.54
C PHE A 107 6.58 0.56 -10.15
N GLY A 108 6.63 0.88 -8.86
CA GLY A 108 7.25 2.12 -8.38
C GLY A 108 8.72 2.22 -8.72
N LYS A 109 9.44 1.10 -8.65
CA LYS A 109 10.87 1.05 -8.99
C LYS A 109 11.13 1.31 -10.48
N SER A 110 10.14 1.06 -11.33
CA SER A 110 10.26 1.25 -12.78
C SER A 110 10.00 2.69 -13.22
N LEU A 111 9.54 3.54 -12.35
CA LEU A 111 9.22 4.93 -12.67
C LEU A 111 10.45 5.82 -12.82
#